data_513b93c9dd2c6f2fd2799fc346c3409e
#
_entry.id   513b93c9dd2c6f2fd2799fc346c3409e
#
_cell.length_a   1.000
_cell.length_b   1.000
_cell.length_c   1.000
_cell.angle_alpha   90.00
_cell.angle_beta   90.00
_cell.angle_gamma   90.00
#
_symmetry.space_group_name_H-M   'P 1'
#
loop_
_entity.id
_entity.type
_entity.pdbx_description
1 polymer ?
#
loop_
_entity_poly.entity_id
_entity_poly.type
_entity_poly.pdbx_seq_one_letter_code
_entity_poly.pdbx_strand_id
1 'polypeptide(L)'
;ETCALIKAIRDEHNFALSVHAPYFINLNAEKEEWPKSRKRLMDAAHYGYLAGVTDIIFHPGSYFGNDPAEVLKVAIPRLEGCVKELQKNGDKVNLRPETMGKSAMLGSFEDALAMSKAMDWVQPCIDFAHLHARPGDGSMNSYDEWSRLLEKYGKTLGAKALKQLHIHLSGIEYGPKGEKNHLP
;
A
#
# COMPACT_ATOMS: atom_id res chain seq x y z
N GLU A 1 -8.72 -12.39 -22.17
CA GLU A 1 -7.72 -12.50 -23.27
C GLU A 1 -6.46 -11.71 -22.93
N THR A 2 -6.51 -10.38 -22.70
CA THR A 2 -5.34 -9.54 -22.40
C THR A 2 -4.56 -10.00 -21.17
N CYS A 3 -5.22 -10.32 -20.06
CA CYS A 3 -4.54 -10.81 -18.85
C CYS A 3 -3.77 -12.11 -19.10
N ALA A 4 -4.33 -13.02 -19.88
CA ALA A 4 -3.66 -14.28 -20.21
C ALA A 4 -2.41 -14.05 -21.07
N LEU A 5 -2.45 -13.08 -21.99
CA LEU A 5 -1.28 -12.71 -22.79
C LEU A 5 -0.16 -12.09 -21.92
N ILE A 6 -0.51 -11.15 -21.04
CA ILE A 6 0.44 -10.54 -20.10
C ILE A 6 1.08 -11.63 -19.23
N LYS A 7 0.27 -12.54 -18.70
CA LYS A 7 0.78 -13.66 -17.90
C LYS A 7 1.73 -14.56 -18.69
N ALA A 8 1.40 -14.88 -19.93
CA ALA A 8 2.25 -15.71 -20.78
C ALA A 8 3.63 -15.05 -21.04
N ILE A 9 3.65 -13.75 -21.35
CA ILE A 9 4.90 -12.99 -21.54
C ILE A 9 5.70 -12.94 -20.23
N ARG A 10 5.05 -12.69 -19.07
CA ARG A 10 5.69 -12.69 -17.78
C ARG A 10 6.34 -14.04 -17.48
N ASP A 11 5.63 -15.14 -17.75
CA ASP A 11 6.12 -16.50 -17.52
C ASP A 11 7.27 -16.86 -18.45
N GLU A 12 7.20 -16.49 -19.74
CA GLU A 12 8.25 -16.71 -20.74
C GLU A 12 9.56 -16.02 -20.34
N HIS A 13 9.47 -14.75 -19.90
CA HIS A 13 10.65 -13.95 -19.57
C HIS A 13 11.02 -13.97 -18.08
N ASN A 14 10.26 -14.67 -17.24
CA ASN A 14 10.50 -14.86 -15.81
C ASN A 14 10.74 -13.55 -15.04
N PHE A 15 9.90 -12.53 -15.24
CA PHE A 15 9.96 -11.30 -14.48
C PHE A 15 8.80 -11.15 -13.48
N ALA A 16 9.01 -10.37 -12.44
CA ALA A 16 7.97 -10.04 -11.46
C ALA A 16 7.07 -8.92 -11.98
N LEU A 17 5.78 -9.01 -11.70
CA LEU A 17 4.80 -7.97 -11.99
C LEU A 17 4.12 -7.51 -10.71
N SER A 18 3.95 -6.21 -10.59
CA SER A 18 3.05 -5.58 -9.64
C SER A 18 2.09 -4.62 -10.35
N VAL A 19 0.98 -4.32 -9.71
CA VAL A 19 -0.02 -3.38 -10.22
C VAL A 19 -0.31 -2.33 -9.15
N HIS A 20 -0.29 -1.06 -9.55
CA HIS A 20 -0.85 0.00 -8.74
C HIS A 20 -2.35 0.12 -9.04
N ALA A 21 -3.18 -0.06 -8.02
CA ALA A 21 -4.63 0.08 -8.12
C ALA A 21 -5.06 1.54 -8.34
N PRO A 22 -6.30 1.81 -8.80
CA PRO A 22 -6.78 3.17 -9.01
C PRO A 22 -6.72 4.04 -7.75
N TYR A 23 -6.45 5.34 -7.92
CA TYR A 23 -6.27 6.31 -6.81
C TYR A 23 -7.49 6.49 -5.89
N PHE A 24 -8.70 6.21 -6.37
CA PHE A 24 -9.95 6.46 -5.63
C PHE A 24 -10.37 5.28 -4.73
N ILE A 25 -9.40 4.65 -4.07
CA ILE A 25 -9.63 3.67 -3.00
C ILE A 25 -9.50 4.39 -1.67
N ASN A 26 -10.43 4.13 -0.75
CA ASN A 26 -10.39 4.68 0.60
C ASN A 26 -11.00 3.67 1.59
N LEU A 27 -10.14 3.09 2.43
CA LEU A 27 -10.56 2.15 3.47
C LEU A 27 -11.41 2.82 4.56
N ASN A 28 -11.31 4.16 4.71
CA ASN A 28 -12.10 4.96 5.63
C ASN A 28 -13.29 5.67 4.94
N ALA A 29 -13.68 5.22 3.75
CA ALA A 29 -14.83 5.80 3.05
C ALA A 29 -16.12 5.67 3.86
N GLU A 30 -17.04 6.61 3.68
CA GLU A 30 -18.39 6.54 4.21
C GLU A 30 -19.10 5.26 3.73
N LYS A 31 -20.13 4.85 4.45
CA LYS A 31 -20.81 3.56 4.24
C LYS A 31 -21.30 3.39 2.79
N GLU A 32 -21.78 4.46 2.17
CA GLU A 32 -22.32 4.50 0.81
C GLU A 32 -21.21 4.43 -0.26
N GLU A 33 -20.01 4.93 0.05
CA GLU A 33 -18.86 4.96 -0.86
C GLU A 33 -17.92 3.75 -0.70
N TRP A 34 -17.95 3.08 0.45
CA TRP A 34 -17.11 1.92 0.70
C TRP A 34 -17.28 0.81 -0.36
N PRO A 35 -18.49 0.43 -0.81
CA PRO A 35 -18.64 -0.59 -1.85
C PRO A 35 -17.91 -0.26 -3.15
N LYS A 36 -17.83 1.02 -3.53
CA LYS A 36 -17.11 1.47 -4.73
C LYS A 36 -15.61 1.39 -4.55
N SER A 37 -15.09 1.84 -3.40
CA SER A 37 -13.68 1.70 -3.03
C SER A 37 -13.24 0.23 -3.00
N ARG A 38 -14.04 -0.60 -2.33
CA ARG A 38 -13.81 -2.04 -2.27
C ARG A 38 -13.79 -2.68 -3.66
N LYS A 39 -14.78 -2.36 -4.50
CA LYS A 39 -14.84 -2.89 -5.87
C LYS A 39 -13.57 -2.57 -6.66
N ARG A 40 -13.07 -1.33 -6.60
CA ARG A 40 -11.84 -0.93 -7.30
C ARG A 40 -10.63 -1.75 -6.83
N LEU A 41 -10.49 -1.97 -5.51
CA LEU A 41 -9.41 -2.78 -4.96
C LEU A 41 -9.53 -4.24 -5.39
N MET A 42 -10.72 -4.82 -5.30
CA MET A 42 -10.97 -6.21 -5.65
C MET A 42 -10.82 -6.47 -7.15
N ASP A 43 -11.30 -5.56 -8.01
CA ASP A 43 -11.10 -5.65 -9.46
C ASP A 43 -9.59 -5.61 -9.80
N ALA A 44 -8.83 -4.67 -9.21
CA ALA A 44 -7.38 -4.60 -9.42
C ALA A 44 -6.67 -5.90 -8.98
N ALA A 45 -7.08 -6.46 -7.85
CA ALA A 45 -6.53 -7.71 -7.32
C ALA A 45 -6.87 -8.91 -8.23
N HIS A 46 -8.12 -9.06 -8.64
CA HIS A 46 -8.57 -10.15 -9.48
C HIS A 46 -7.93 -10.14 -10.87
N TYR A 47 -8.00 -8.99 -11.57
CA TYR A 47 -7.39 -8.88 -12.91
C TYR A 47 -5.87 -8.92 -12.85
N GLY A 48 -5.26 -8.37 -11.80
CA GLY A 48 -3.84 -8.53 -11.53
C GLY A 48 -3.45 -10.00 -11.38
N TYR A 49 -4.16 -10.76 -10.57
CA TYR A 49 -3.94 -12.21 -10.42
C TYR A 49 -4.04 -12.95 -11.77
N LEU A 50 -5.06 -12.67 -12.57
CA LEU A 50 -5.22 -13.25 -13.91
C LEU A 50 -4.07 -12.90 -14.86
N ALA A 51 -3.44 -11.74 -14.67
CA ALA A 51 -2.26 -11.30 -15.42
C ALA A 51 -0.93 -11.82 -14.85
N GLY A 52 -0.97 -12.60 -13.74
CA GLY A 52 0.22 -13.15 -13.10
C GLY A 52 0.91 -12.19 -12.12
N VAL A 53 0.24 -11.13 -11.72
CA VAL A 53 0.72 -10.17 -10.70
C VAL A 53 0.73 -10.82 -9.31
N THR A 54 1.73 -10.50 -8.51
CA THR A 54 1.84 -10.98 -7.13
C THR A 54 1.50 -9.93 -6.08
N ASP A 55 1.58 -8.65 -6.44
CA ASP A 55 1.48 -7.54 -5.50
C ASP A 55 0.59 -6.41 -6.06
N ILE A 56 -0.41 -6.02 -5.30
CA ILE A 56 -1.35 -4.95 -5.63
C ILE A 56 -1.12 -3.78 -4.69
N ILE A 57 -0.49 -2.73 -5.19
CA ILE A 57 -0.22 -1.50 -4.46
C ILE A 57 -1.48 -0.62 -4.50
N PHE A 58 -1.82 0.03 -3.41
CA PHE A 58 -2.95 0.94 -3.36
C PHE A 58 -2.79 2.01 -2.28
N HIS A 59 -3.33 3.19 -2.54
CA HIS A 59 -3.47 4.25 -1.55
C HIS A 59 -4.59 3.87 -0.57
N PRO A 60 -4.32 3.78 0.75
CA PRO A 60 -5.32 3.28 1.70
C PRO A 60 -6.43 4.29 2.00
N GLY A 61 -6.26 5.57 1.67
CA GLY A 61 -7.30 6.58 1.74
C GLY A 61 -6.97 7.81 2.58
N SER A 62 -7.95 8.32 3.30
CA SER A 62 -7.84 9.56 4.10
C SER A 62 -8.40 9.37 5.50
N TYR A 63 -7.83 10.11 6.46
CA TYR A 63 -8.40 10.18 7.81
C TYR A 63 -9.70 11.00 7.85
N PHE A 64 -9.92 11.92 6.90
CA PHE A 64 -11.02 12.89 6.94
C PHE A 64 -11.08 13.70 8.25
N GLY A 65 -9.91 13.97 8.83
CA GLY A 65 -9.80 14.69 10.11
C GLY A 65 -10.12 13.86 11.36
N ASN A 66 -10.42 12.58 11.20
CA ASN A 66 -10.65 11.67 12.33
C ASN A 66 -9.31 11.23 12.94
N ASP A 67 -9.39 10.76 14.19
CA ASP A 67 -8.24 10.18 14.89
C ASP A 67 -7.71 8.93 14.14
N PRO A 68 -6.38 8.84 13.88
CA PRO A 68 -5.80 7.71 13.15
C PRO A 68 -6.12 6.34 13.75
N ALA A 69 -6.16 6.22 15.08
CA ALA A 69 -6.47 4.95 15.74
C ALA A 69 -7.93 4.54 15.52
N GLU A 70 -8.87 5.48 15.51
CA GLU A 70 -10.27 5.21 15.19
C GLU A 70 -10.44 4.83 13.72
N VAL A 71 -9.69 5.48 12.81
CA VAL A 71 -9.69 5.12 11.38
C VAL A 71 -9.18 3.71 11.16
N LEU A 72 -8.13 3.28 11.85
CA LEU A 72 -7.61 1.92 11.76
C LEU A 72 -8.63 0.86 12.25
N LYS A 73 -9.48 1.18 13.23
CA LYS A 73 -10.57 0.28 13.67
C LYS A 73 -11.61 0.02 12.55
N VAL A 74 -11.73 0.93 11.59
CA VAL A 74 -12.60 0.78 10.42
C VAL A 74 -11.84 0.14 9.25
N ALA A 75 -10.62 0.61 8.98
CA ALA A 75 -9.82 0.21 7.82
C ALA A 75 -9.37 -1.25 7.89
N ILE A 76 -8.88 -1.72 9.05
CA ILE A 76 -8.37 -3.08 9.23
C ILE A 76 -9.46 -4.14 8.97
N PRO A 77 -10.65 -4.10 9.58
CA PRO A 77 -11.72 -5.07 9.28
C PRO A 77 -12.17 -5.07 7.82
N ARG A 78 -12.18 -3.90 7.16
CA ARG A 78 -12.53 -3.78 5.74
C ARG A 78 -11.48 -4.47 4.86
N LEU A 79 -10.20 -4.24 5.16
CA LEU A 79 -9.10 -4.87 4.45
C LEU A 79 -9.08 -6.40 4.68
N GLU A 80 -9.34 -6.84 5.91
CA GLU A 80 -9.48 -8.26 6.25
C GLU A 80 -10.62 -8.93 5.45
N GLY A 81 -11.74 -8.23 5.28
CA GLY A 81 -12.84 -8.69 4.43
C GLY A 81 -12.43 -8.87 2.97
N CYS A 82 -11.59 -7.96 2.43
CA CYS A 82 -11.02 -8.11 1.08
C CYS A 82 -10.09 -9.33 1.00
N VAL A 83 -9.17 -9.49 1.96
CA VAL A 83 -8.25 -10.65 2.00
C VAL A 83 -9.01 -11.97 2.06
N LYS A 84 -10.03 -12.09 2.93
CA LYS A 84 -10.85 -13.31 3.04
C LYS A 84 -11.54 -13.66 1.71
N GLU A 85 -11.99 -12.66 0.96
CA GLU A 85 -12.60 -12.90 -0.35
C GLU A 85 -11.56 -13.34 -1.38
N LEU A 86 -10.38 -12.71 -1.43
CA LEU A 86 -9.29 -13.15 -2.31
C LEU A 86 -8.88 -14.59 -2.02
N GLN A 87 -8.77 -14.97 -0.74
CA GLN A 87 -8.46 -16.34 -0.33
C GLN A 87 -9.56 -17.31 -0.79
N LYS A 88 -10.82 -16.96 -0.61
CA LYS A 88 -11.97 -17.75 -1.04
C LYS A 88 -12.00 -17.96 -2.56
N ASN A 89 -11.67 -16.92 -3.32
CA ASN A 89 -11.63 -16.96 -4.79
C ASN A 89 -10.37 -17.64 -5.34
N GLY A 90 -9.34 -17.82 -4.52
CA GLY A 90 -8.05 -18.35 -4.95
C GLY A 90 -7.17 -17.32 -5.66
N ASP A 91 -7.48 -16.03 -5.56
CA ASP A 91 -6.73 -14.90 -6.14
C ASP A 91 -5.49 -14.62 -5.26
N LYS A 92 -4.40 -15.34 -5.51
CA LYS A 92 -3.17 -15.32 -4.69
C LYS A 92 -2.33 -14.07 -4.99
N VAL A 93 -2.71 -12.93 -4.42
CA VAL A 93 -1.99 -11.67 -4.47
C VAL A 93 -1.82 -11.08 -3.07
N ASN A 94 -0.74 -10.32 -2.84
CA ASN A 94 -0.57 -9.50 -1.65
C ASN A 94 -1.19 -8.12 -1.89
N LEU A 95 -1.95 -7.63 -0.93
CA LEU A 95 -2.40 -6.25 -0.89
C LEU A 95 -1.33 -5.41 -0.22
N ARG A 96 -0.90 -4.32 -0.87
CA ARG A 96 0.18 -3.47 -0.39
C ARG A 96 -0.31 -2.03 -0.15
N PRO A 97 -0.80 -1.72 1.07
CA PRO A 97 -1.09 -0.35 1.43
C PRO A 97 0.20 0.47 1.34
N GLU A 98 0.16 1.55 0.56
CA GLU A 98 1.30 2.42 0.34
C GLU A 98 1.41 3.47 1.44
N THR A 99 2.65 3.79 1.84
CA THR A 99 2.89 4.94 2.73
C THR A 99 2.66 6.24 1.98
N MET A 100 1.89 7.16 2.57
CA MET A 100 1.37 8.37 1.93
C MET A 100 2.12 9.64 2.32
N GLY A 101 2.31 10.54 1.36
CA GLY A 101 3.09 11.76 1.49
C GLY A 101 2.39 12.96 2.13
N LYS A 102 1.10 12.86 2.47
CA LYS A 102 0.35 13.93 3.16
C LYS A 102 -0.11 13.48 4.53
N SER A 103 0.05 14.34 5.55
CA SER A 103 -0.35 14.03 6.93
C SER A 103 -1.85 13.78 7.09
N ALA A 104 -2.70 14.34 6.21
CA ALA A 104 -4.14 14.11 6.20
C ALA A 104 -4.56 12.75 5.62
N MET A 105 -3.64 12.02 4.98
CA MET A 105 -3.91 10.72 4.36
C MET A 105 -3.63 9.58 5.34
N LEU A 106 -4.54 8.60 5.38
CA LEU A 106 -4.28 7.27 5.94
C LEU A 106 -3.11 6.64 5.18
N GLY A 107 -2.13 6.12 5.89
CA GLY A 107 -0.91 5.56 5.30
C GLY A 107 0.35 6.22 5.84
N SER A 108 0.38 6.58 7.14
CA SER A 108 1.64 6.74 7.85
C SER A 108 2.42 5.43 7.84
N PHE A 109 3.70 5.47 8.17
CA PHE A 109 4.49 4.25 8.32
C PHE A 109 3.88 3.31 9.37
N GLU A 110 3.38 3.86 10.46
CA GLU A 110 2.71 3.14 11.54
C GLU A 110 1.40 2.48 11.08
N ASP A 111 0.60 3.18 10.27
CA ASP A 111 -0.64 2.63 9.73
C ASP A 111 -0.36 1.43 8.81
N ALA A 112 0.62 1.57 7.93
CA ALA A 112 1.02 0.51 7.01
C ALA A 112 1.51 -0.73 7.77
N LEU A 113 2.31 -0.53 8.83
CA LEU A 113 2.73 -1.61 9.73
C LEU A 113 1.55 -2.24 10.48
N ALA A 114 0.62 -1.43 11.00
CA ALA A 114 -0.54 -1.92 11.74
C ALA A 114 -1.45 -2.78 10.86
N MET A 115 -1.77 -2.33 9.64
CA MET A 115 -2.54 -3.09 8.67
C MET A 115 -1.86 -4.42 8.31
N SER A 116 -0.53 -4.39 8.09
CA SER A 116 0.23 -5.57 7.69
C SER A 116 0.44 -6.57 8.83
N LYS A 117 0.55 -6.08 10.08
CA LYS A 117 0.65 -6.95 11.26
C LYS A 117 -0.65 -7.65 11.59
N ALA A 118 -1.79 -7.07 11.19
CA ALA A 118 -3.12 -7.57 11.55
C ALA A 118 -3.50 -8.84 10.78
N MET A 119 -2.90 -9.09 9.60
CA MET A 119 -3.33 -10.21 8.74
C MET A 119 -2.26 -10.63 7.73
N ASP A 120 -2.28 -11.90 7.36
CA ASP A 120 -1.51 -12.41 6.22
C ASP A 120 -2.04 -11.81 4.89
N TRP A 121 -1.23 -11.86 3.84
CA TRP A 121 -1.49 -11.33 2.50
C TRP A 121 -1.55 -9.80 2.44
N VAL A 122 -1.17 -9.12 3.51
CA VAL A 122 -0.99 -7.66 3.54
C VAL A 122 0.45 -7.35 3.93
N GLN A 123 1.15 -6.62 3.09
CA GLN A 123 2.50 -6.14 3.34
C GLN A 123 2.63 -4.70 2.84
N PRO A 124 3.38 -3.82 3.52
CA PRO A 124 3.48 -2.43 3.09
C PRO A 124 4.14 -2.28 1.71
N CYS A 125 3.73 -1.25 0.97
CA CYS A 125 4.58 -0.59 -0.01
C CYS A 125 5.19 0.64 0.66
N ILE A 126 6.51 0.71 0.71
CA ILE A 126 7.23 1.83 1.30
C ILE A 126 7.62 2.81 0.20
N ASP A 127 6.92 3.93 0.12
CA ASP A 127 7.33 5.05 -0.71
C ASP A 127 8.23 5.99 0.12
N PHE A 128 9.50 6.03 -0.23
CA PHE A 128 10.51 6.84 0.48
C PHE A 128 10.29 8.33 0.26
N ALA A 129 9.87 8.73 -0.95
CA ALA A 129 9.57 10.11 -1.25
C ALA A 129 8.37 10.61 -0.43
N HIS A 130 7.32 9.81 -0.33
CA HIS A 130 6.17 10.12 0.52
C HIS A 130 6.57 10.28 2.00
N LEU A 131 7.36 9.35 2.53
CA LEU A 131 7.80 9.43 3.93
C LEU A 131 8.69 10.63 4.22
N HIS A 132 9.53 11.05 3.26
CA HIS A 132 10.30 12.29 3.36
C HIS A 132 9.39 13.53 3.31
N ALA A 133 8.40 13.53 2.43
CA ALA A 133 7.51 14.67 2.24
C ALA A 133 6.49 14.85 3.38
N ARG A 134 6.02 13.75 3.97
CA ARG A 134 4.91 13.74 4.93
C ARG A 134 5.06 14.69 6.12
N PRO A 135 6.21 14.76 6.81
CA PRO A 135 6.41 15.70 7.93
C PRO A 135 6.50 17.16 7.47
N GLY A 136 6.94 17.42 6.25
CA GLY A 136 7.04 18.77 5.67
C GLY A 136 8.17 19.63 6.26
N ASP A 137 9.12 19.03 6.96
CA ASP A 137 10.19 19.69 7.74
C ASP A 137 11.61 19.32 7.30
N GLY A 138 11.75 18.50 6.25
CA GLY A 138 13.05 18.04 5.73
C GLY A 138 13.63 16.83 6.45
N SER A 139 12.95 16.26 7.43
CA SER A 139 13.33 15.01 8.09
C SER A 139 13.17 13.80 7.15
N MET A 140 13.53 12.62 7.62
CA MET A 140 13.55 11.38 6.83
C MET A 140 14.41 11.54 5.56
N ASN A 141 15.65 12.03 5.72
CA ASN A 141 16.57 12.32 4.63
C ASN A 141 18.02 11.88 4.92
N SER A 142 18.23 11.09 5.94
CA SER A 142 19.55 10.58 6.33
C SER A 142 19.59 9.06 6.38
N TYR A 143 20.78 8.51 6.20
CA TYR A 143 21.02 7.06 6.32
C TYR A 143 20.52 6.50 7.66
N ASP A 144 20.76 7.22 8.76
CA ASP A 144 20.37 6.76 10.09
C ASP A 144 18.85 6.74 10.29
N GLU A 145 18.13 7.71 9.73
CA GLU A 145 16.67 7.73 9.78
C GLU A 145 16.06 6.54 9.01
N TRP A 146 16.56 6.30 7.81
CA TRP A 146 16.12 5.16 7.00
C TRP A 146 16.49 3.83 7.63
N SER A 147 17.69 3.71 8.21
CA SER A 147 18.10 2.50 8.92
C SER A 147 17.19 2.20 10.11
N ARG A 148 16.87 3.20 10.93
CA ARG A 148 15.92 3.04 12.05
C ARG A 148 14.51 2.64 11.56
N LEU A 149 14.04 3.19 10.44
CA LEU A 149 12.75 2.81 9.84
C LEU A 149 12.76 1.33 9.43
N LEU A 150 13.78 0.90 8.69
CA LEU A 150 13.90 -0.49 8.25
C LEU A 150 14.10 -1.47 9.41
N GLU A 151 14.84 -1.08 10.46
CA GLU A 151 14.92 -1.87 11.69
C GLU A 151 13.54 -2.04 12.35
N LYS A 152 12.77 -0.95 12.47
CA LYS A 152 11.42 -1.00 13.01
C LYS A 152 10.50 -1.88 12.15
N TYR A 153 10.61 -1.77 10.83
CA TYR A 153 9.91 -2.65 9.90
C TYR A 153 10.21 -4.13 10.18
N GLY A 154 11.50 -4.48 10.24
CA GLY A 154 11.94 -5.85 10.49
C GLY A 154 11.58 -6.37 11.89
N LYS A 155 11.64 -5.53 12.92
CA LYS A 155 11.18 -5.87 14.28
C LYS A 155 9.67 -6.12 14.36
N THR A 156 8.89 -5.41 13.55
CA THR A 156 7.42 -5.49 13.57
C THR A 156 6.87 -6.63 12.72
N LEU A 157 7.40 -6.81 11.51
CA LEU A 157 6.88 -7.76 10.50
C LEU A 157 7.79 -8.97 10.27
N GLY A 158 8.99 -8.96 10.85
CA GLY A 158 9.96 -10.05 10.77
C GLY A 158 10.94 -9.94 9.61
N ALA A 159 12.03 -10.73 9.70
CA ALA A 159 13.11 -10.73 8.71
C ALA A 159 12.67 -11.20 7.31
N LYS A 160 11.65 -12.01 7.21
CA LYS A 160 11.08 -12.45 5.92
C LYS A 160 10.46 -11.28 5.19
N ALA A 161 9.73 -10.41 5.89
CA ALA A 161 9.09 -9.23 5.30
C ALA A 161 10.14 -8.22 4.78
N LEU A 162 11.28 -8.06 5.48
CA LEU A 162 12.40 -7.26 4.98
C LEU A 162 12.97 -7.76 3.64
N LYS A 163 12.98 -9.07 3.41
CA LYS A 163 13.43 -9.65 2.14
C LYS A 163 12.42 -9.51 1.01
N GLN A 164 11.20 -9.09 1.32
CA GLN A 164 10.08 -8.95 0.41
C GLN A 164 9.57 -7.50 0.35
N LEU A 165 10.44 -6.53 0.68
CA LEU A 165 10.12 -5.12 0.58
C LEU A 165 9.65 -4.77 -0.83
N HIS A 166 8.56 -4.01 -0.90
CA HIS A 166 8.12 -3.30 -2.09
C HIS A 166 8.38 -1.82 -1.87
N ILE A 167 9.12 -1.20 -2.77
CA ILE A 167 9.62 0.15 -2.61
C ILE A 167 9.22 1.00 -3.80
N HIS A 168 8.72 2.21 -3.53
CA HIS A 168 8.69 3.30 -4.49
C HIS A 168 9.78 4.31 -4.13
N LEU A 169 10.46 4.82 -5.16
CA LEU A 169 11.53 5.79 -5.01
C LEU A 169 11.45 6.79 -6.15
N SER A 170 11.35 8.06 -5.82
CA SER A 170 11.34 9.18 -6.77
C SER A 170 11.86 10.45 -6.08
N GLY A 171 12.13 11.49 -6.85
CA GLY A 171 12.21 12.84 -6.31
C GLY A 171 10.81 13.31 -5.89
N ILE A 172 10.74 14.35 -5.03
CA ILE A 172 9.46 14.88 -4.57
C ILE A 172 9.54 16.38 -4.26
N GLU A 173 8.54 17.13 -4.74
CA GLU A 173 8.24 18.46 -4.26
C GLU A 173 7.26 18.38 -3.11
N TYR A 174 7.54 19.06 -2.00
CA TYR A 174 6.69 19.07 -0.82
C TYR A 174 6.63 20.45 -0.15
N GLY A 175 5.82 20.59 0.85
CA GLY A 175 5.68 21.80 1.68
C GLY A 175 5.21 21.43 3.09
N PRO A 176 4.84 22.40 3.93
CA PRO A 176 4.44 22.14 5.32
C PRO A 176 3.26 21.18 5.50
N LYS A 177 2.48 20.94 4.42
CA LYS A 177 1.34 20.00 4.42
C LYS A 177 1.69 18.64 3.78
N GLY A 178 2.98 18.42 3.47
CA GLY A 178 3.47 17.21 2.82
C GLY A 178 3.60 17.36 1.30
N GLU A 179 3.46 16.26 0.63
CA GLU A 179 3.62 16.06 -0.82
C GLU A 179 2.82 17.05 -1.67
N LYS A 180 3.45 17.54 -2.75
CA LYS A 180 2.83 18.28 -3.85
C LYS A 180 2.88 17.49 -5.15
N ASN A 181 4.09 17.22 -5.66
CA ASN A 181 4.30 16.51 -6.92
C ASN A 181 5.50 15.57 -6.84
N HIS A 182 5.44 14.43 -7.51
CA HIS A 182 6.61 13.61 -7.79
C HIS A 182 7.52 14.30 -8.82
N LEU A 183 8.81 14.11 -8.64
CA LEU A 183 9.85 14.57 -9.53
C LEU A 183 10.66 13.37 -10.06
N PRO A 184 11.29 13.49 -11.21
CA PRO A 184 12.20 12.47 -11.74
C PRO A 184 13.33 12.12 -10.78
#